data_0241f5d9a241f83d1846e7318f7c693d
#
_entry.id   0241f5d9a241f83d1846e7318f7c693d
#
_cell.length_a   1.000
_cell.length_b   1.000
_cell.length_c   1.000
_cell.angle_alpha   90.00
_cell.angle_beta   90.00
_cell.angle_gamma   90.00
#
_symmetry.space_group_name_H-M   'P 1'
#
loop_
_entity.id
_entity.type
_entity.pdbx_description
1 polymer ?
#
loop_
_entity_poly.entity_id
_entity_poly.type
_entity_poly.pdbx_seq_one_letter_code
_entity_poly.pdbx_strand_id
1 'polypeptide(L)'
;MLTSSDFRELLNLFEKHKVRYLVVGGYAVMKYSEPRFTKDLDILIASDSENANAVYAALKEFGAPLANLTSDDFTQQDYFYQMGRPPLRVDIMMSIPGIRFEDAWGNREVVEFDNMRILFISRSDLIQSKEASGRPLDKIDLDKLKQAEQLDALDEE
;
A
#
# COMPACT_ATOMS: atom_id res chain seq x y z
N MET A 1 15.65 6.99 2.62
CA MET A 1 14.64 6.32 3.38
C MET A 1 13.52 7.29 3.58
N LEU A 2 12.37 6.98 3.12
CA LEU A 2 11.34 7.80 3.54
C LEU A 2 11.60 7.97 4.99
N THR A 3 12.09 9.15 5.23
CA THR A 3 12.10 9.46 6.59
C THR A 3 10.69 9.18 7.01
N SER A 4 10.59 8.53 8.07
CA SER A 4 9.31 8.30 8.67
C SER A 4 8.45 9.56 8.69
N SER A 5 9.04 10.77 8.64
CA SER A 5 8.27 12.02 8.63
C SER A 5 7.54 12.29 7.32
N ASP A 6 8.14 12.00 6.15
CA ASP A 6 7.46 12.20 4.87
C ASP A 6 6.33 11.19 4.68
N PHE A 7 6.55 9.92 5.04
CA PHE A 7 5.50 8.91 4.98
C PHE A 7 4.35 9.23 5.94
N ARG A 8 4.68 9.66 7.16
CA ARG A 8 3.67 10.06 8.14
C ARG A 8 2.84 11.22 7.63
N GLU A 9 3.49 12.24 7.06
CA GLU A 9 2.79 13.39 6.52
C GLU A 9 1.81 12.97 5.43
N LEU A 10 2.28 12.15 4.47
CA LEU A 10 1.44 11.68 3.39
C LEU A 10 0.25 10.85 3.91
N LEU A 11 0.50 9.90 4.80
CA LEU A 11 -0.56 9.04 5.33
C LEU A 11 -1.53 9.82 6.21
N ASN A 12 -1.06 10.83 6.95
CA ASN A 12 -1.94 11.74 7.69
C ASN A 12 -2.83 12.55 6.75
N LEU A 13 -2.29 13.01 5.62
CA LEU A 13 -3.09 13.71 4.62
C LEU A 13 -4.11 12.79 3.96
N PHE A 14 -3.75 11.53 3.73
CA PHE A 14 -4.71 10.55 3.23
C PHE A 14 -5.87 10.36 4.21
N GLU A 15 -5.59 10.30 5.51
CA GLU A 15 -6.65 10.22 6.51
C GLU A 15 -7.49 11.50 6.55
N LYS A 16 -6.84 12.66 6.50
CA LYS A 16 -7.53 13.96 6.49
C LYS A 16 -8.53 14.07 5.34
N HIS A 17 -8.13 13.61 4.16
CA HIS A 17 -8.97 13.67 2.96
C HIS A 17 -9.86 12.43 2.81
N LYS A 18 -9.86 11.53 3.79
CA LYS A 18 -10.68 10.31 3.79
C LYS A 18 -10.40 9.42 2.58
N VAL A 19 -9.15 9.32 2.19
CA VAL A 19 -8.71 8.45 1.11
C VAL A 19 -8.86 6.99 1.53
N ARG A 20 -9.43 6.18 0.66
CA ARG A 20 -9.41 4.73 0.83
C ARG A 20 -8.15 4.18 0.20
N TYR A 21 -7.25 3.67 1.03
CA TYR A 21 -5.96 3.16 0.60
C TYR A 21 -5.55 1.96 1.44
N LEU A 22 -4.66 1.16 0.91
CA LEU A 22 -4.03 0.05 1.62
C LEU A 22 -2.54 0.07 1.35
N VAL A 23 -1.73 -0.03 2.40
CA VAL A 23 -0.29 -0.25 2.24
C VAL A 23 -0.09 -1.70 1.79
N VAL A 24 0.62 -1.86 0.68
CA VAL A 24 0.95 -3.15 0.07
C VAL A 24 2.48 -3.25 -0.07
N GLY A 25 2.98 -4.21 -0.82
CA GLY A 25 4.41 -4.32 -1.11
C GLY A 25 5.28 -4.63 0.09
N GLY A 26 6.53 -4.14 0.07
CA GLY A 26 7.54 -4.50 1.06
C GLY A 26 7.19 -4.19 2.50
N TYR A 27 6.54 -3.04 2.75
CA TYR A 27 6.12 -2.69 4.10
C TYR A 27 5.05 -3.63 4.65
N ALA A 28 4.13 -4.09 3.80
CA ALA A 28 3.13 -5.07 4.20
C ALA A 28 3.79 -6.45 4.46
N VAL A 29 4.74 -6.84 3.62
CA VAL A 29 5.49 -8.08 3.83
C VAL A 29 6.20 -8.03 5.19
N MET A 30 6.84 -6.91 5.53
CA MET A 30 7.51 -6.76 6.83
C MET A 30 6.53 -6.85 8.00
N LYS A 31 5.33 -6.31 7.84
CA LYS A 31 4.32 -6.37 8.90
C LYS A 31 3.96 -7.82 9.24
N TYR A 32 3.87 -8.69 8.23
CA TYR A 32 3.38 -10.06 8.39
C TYR A 32 4.47 -11.12 8.42
N SER A 33 5.72 -10.76 8.26
CA SER A 33 6.82 -11.73 8.27
C SER A 33 8.01 -11.18 9.07
N GLU A 34 9.12 -10.96 8.42
CA GLU A 34 10.34 -10.50 9.08
C GLU A 34 10.80 -9.17 8.51
N PRO A 35 11.54 -8.36 9.27
CA PRO A 35 12.11 -7.14 8.75
C PRO A 35 12.99 -7.39 7.53
N ARG A 36 12.85 -6.52 6.53
CA ARG A 36 13.71 -6.53 5.34
C ARG A 36 13.95 -5.09 4.91
N PHE A 37 14.97 -4.89 4.11
CA PHE A 37 15.23 -3.57 3.55
C PHE A 37 14.21 -3.26 2.46
N THR A 38 13.51 -2.14 2.60
CA THR A 38 12.62 -1.64 1.55
C THR A 38 12.79 -0.13 1.43
N LYS A 39 12.80 0.35 0.19
CA LYS A 39 12.96 1.76 -0.14
C LYS A 39 11.66 2.43 -0.52
N ASP A 40 10.67 1.64 -0.93
CA ASP A 40 9.48 2.15 -1.57
C ASP A 40 8.27 1.91 -0.67
N LEU A 41 7.46 2.95 -0.51
CA LEU A 41 6.13 2.79 0.07
C LEU A 41 5.16 2.53 -1.07
N ASP A 42 4.58 1.34 -1.09
CA ASP A 42 3.62 0.94 -2.11
C ASP A 42 2.22 1.05 -1.54
N ILE A 43 1.37 1.82 -2.22
CA ILE A 43 0.01 2.10 -1.77
C ILE A 43 -0.98 1.74 -2.88
N LEU A 44 -1.96 0.91 -2.55
CA LEU A 44 -3.08 0.60 -3.43
C LEU A 44 -4.25 1.51 -3.05
N ILE A 45 -4.88 2.14 -4.03
CA ILE A 45 -6.05 3.01 -3.80
C ILE A 45 -7.28 2.48 -4.53
N ALA A 46 -8.45 2.82 -3.99
CA ALA A 46 -9.69 2.64 -4.73
C ALA A 46 -9.72 3.59 -5.94
N SER A 47 -10.14 3.11 -7.09
CA SER A 47 -10.06 3.84 -8.36
C SER A 47 -11.37 4.51 -8.78
N ASP A 48 -12.36 4.60 -7.89
CA ASP A 48 -13.57 5.36 -8.16
C ASP A 48 -13.28 6.88 -8.18
N SER A 49 -14.13 7.63 -8.85
CA SER A 49 -13.92 9.07 -9.03
C SER A 49 -13.85 9.85 -7.72
N GLU A 50 -14.68 9.49 -6.76
CA GLU A 50 -14.67 10.15 -5.45
C GLU A 50 -13.34 9.96 -4.75
N ASN A 51 -12.84 8.73 -4.71
CA ASN A 51 -11.56 8.44 -4.09
C ASN A 51 -10.39 9.07 -4.87
N ALA A 52 -10.46 9.05 -6.20
CA ALA A 52 -9.44 9.68 -7.04
C ALA A 52 -9.34 11.19 -6.75
N ASN A 53 -10.46 11.87 -6.56
CA ASN A 53 -10.48 13.28 -6.17
C ASN A 53 -9.82 13.48 -4.81
N ALA A 54 -10.10 12.60 -3.85
CA ALA A 54 -9.50 12.66 -2.51
C ALA A 54 -7.98 12.43 -2.56
N VAL A 55 -7.54 11.46 -3.34
CA VAL A 55 -6.09 11.19 -3.54
C VAL A 55 -5.41 12.42 -4.16
N TYR A 56 -6.00 12.97 -5.21
CA TYR A 56 -5.43 14.15 -5.88
C TYR A 56 -5.31 15.33 -4.91
N ALA A 57 -6.35 15.59 -4.13
CA ALA A 57 -6.34 16.69 -3.15
C ALA A 57 -5.28 16.46 -2.06
N ALA A 58 -5.13 15.23 -1.57
CA ALA A 58 -4.12 14.90 -0.57
C ALA A 58 -2.71 15.07 -1.12
N LEU A 59 -2.45 14.60 -2.34
CA LEU A 59 -1.15 14.75 -2.99
C LEU A 59 -0.81 16.22 -3.25
N LYS A 60 -1.80 17.01 -3.65
CA LYS A 60 -1.62 18.43 -3.87
C LYS A 60 -1.23 19.15 -2.58
N GLU A 61 -1.92 18.84 -1.48
CA GLU A 61 -1.61 19.42 -0.17
C GLU A 61 -0.22 18.98 0.32
N PHE A 62 0.17 17.74 0.03
CA PHE A 62 1.51 17.23 0.34
C PHE A 62 2.62 17.95 -0.42
N GLY A 63 2.28 18.53 -1.57
CA GLY A 63 3.26 19.18 -2.45
C GLY A 63 3.85 18.22 -3.49
N ALA A 64 3.15 17.15 -3.81
CA ALA A 64 3.60 16.20 -4.82
C ALA A 64 3.63 16.83 -6.22
N PRO A 65 4.55 16.39 -7.10
CA PRO A 65 4.59 16.90 -8.48
C PRO A 65 3.42 16.31 -9.28
N LEU A 66 2.44 17.15 -9.60
CA LEU A 66 1.22 16.77 -10.30
C LEU A 66 1.09 17.44 -11.67
N ALA A 67 2.19 17.95 -12.23
CA ALA A 67 2.17 18.62 -13.53
C ALA A 67 1.57 17.70 -14.60
N ASN A 68 0.59 18.21 -15.34
CA ASN A 68 -0.12 17.50 -16.41
C ASN A 68 -1.00 16.33 -15.93
N LEU A 69 -1.18 16.19 -14.62
CA LEU A 69 -2.07 15.17 -14.06
C LEU A 69 -3.39 15.77 -13.59
N THR A 70 -4.43 14.99 -13.69
CA THR A 70 -5.76 15.32 -13.15
C THR A 70 -6.21 14.20 -12.22
N SER A 71 -7.28 14.42 -11.48
CA SER A 71 -7.84 13.38 -10.63
C SER A 71 -8.27 12.15 -11.44
N ASP A 72 -8.64 12.32 -12.71
CA ASP A 72 -9.05 11.20 -13.57
C ASP A 72 -7.92 10.18 -13.81
N ASP A 73 -6.66 10.61 -13.74
CA ASP A 73 -5.54 9.69 -13.88
C ASP A 73 -5.54 8.62 -12.78
N PHE A 74 -6.07 8.96 -11.61
CA PHE A 74 -6.16 8.02 -10.49
C PHE A 74 -7.39 7.11 -10.55
N THR A 75 -8.13 7.12 -11.66
CA THR A 75 -9.19 6.15 -11.94
C THR A 75 -8.75 5.07 -12.93
N GLN A 76 -7.57 5.18 -13.51
CA GLN A 76 -7.07 4.29 -14.57
C GLN A 76 -6.33 3.11 -13.95
N GLN A 77 -6.88 1.90 -14.10
CA GLN A 77 -6.33 0.71 -13.42
C GLN A 77 -4.96 0.27 -13.93
N ASP A 78 -4.60 0.62 -15.16
CA ASP A 78 -3.28 0.28 -15.72
C ASP A 78 -2.23 1.36 -15.41
N TYR A 79 -2.63 2.45 -14.77
CA TYR A 79 -1.73 3.54 -14.44
C TYR A 79 -1.20 3.37 -13.02
N PHE A 80 0.00 3.86 -12.78
CA PHE A 80 0.50 4.03 -11.43
C PHE A 80 1.26 5.34 -11.35
N TYR A 81 1.30 5.94 -10.16
CA TYR A 81 1.95 7.21 -9.92
C TYR A 81 3.16 6.99 -9.02
N GLN A 82 4.31 7.51 -9.45
CA GLN A 82 5.53 7.47 -8.65
C GLN A 82 5.96 8.87 -8.27
N MET A 83 6.37 9.06 -7.03
CA MET A 83 7.03 10.30 -6.62
C MET A 83 8.23 9.99 -5.75
N GLY A 84 9.19 10.94 -5.77
CA GLY A 84 10.43 10.80 -5.02
C GLY A 84 11.53 10.15 -5.84
N ARG A 85 12.71 10.15 -5.25
CA ARG A 85 13.92 9.52 -5.82
C ARG A 85 14.49 8.57 -4.79
N PRO A 86 15.12 7.47 -5.22
CA PRO A 86 15.80 6.64 -4.26
C PRO A 86 16.72 7.47 -3.35
N PRO A 87 16.77 7.19 -2.04
CA PRO A 87 16.16 6.02 -1.38
C PRO A 87 14.69 6.20 -0.97
N LEU A 88 14.04 7.32 -1.32
CA LEU A 88 12.70 7.67 -0.84
C LEU A 88 11.71 7.71 -2.01
N ARG A 89 10.94 6.66 -2.19
CA ARG A 89 9.95 6.61 -3.27
C ARG A 89 8.60 6.14 -2.77
N VAL A 90 7.54 6.77 -3.29
CA VAL A 90 6.16 6.33 -3.07
C VAL A 90 5.58 5.91 -4.42
N ASP A 91 5.02 4.73 -4.45
CA ASP A 91 4.32 4.20 -5.62
C ASP A 91 2.83 4.06 -5.27
N ILE A 92 1.98 4.77 -6.01
CA ILE A 92 0.53 4.70 -5.84
C ILE A 92 -0.03 3.95 -7.04
N MET A 93 -0.72 2.86 -6.79
CA MET A 93 -1.26 1.99 -7.82
C MET A 93 -2.77 1.80 -7.66
N MET A 94 -3.47 1.65 -8.76
CA MET A 94 -4.91 1.50 -8.78
C MET A 94 -5.34 0.05 -8.94
N SER A 95 -4.38 -0.87 -9.12
CA SER A 95 -4.65 -2.31 -9.18
C SER A 95 -3.42 -3.10 -8.81
N ILE A 96 -3.63 -4.29 -8.28
CA ILE A 96 -2.57 -5.28 -8.06
C ILE A 96 -3.09 -6.64 -8.54
N PRO A 97 -2.18 -7.58 -8.90
CA PRO A 97 -2.61 -8.87 -9.42
C PRO A 97 -3.51 -9.63 -8.45
N GLY A 98 -4.58 -10.22 -9.00
CA GLY A 98 -5.43 -11.18 -8.28
C GLY A 98 -6.31 -10.62 -7.18
N ILE A 99 -6.36 -9.29 -6.99
CA ILE A 99 -7.09 -8.66 -5.88
C ILE A 99 -8.00 -7.55 -6.43
N ARG A 100 -9.24 -7.54 -5.96
CA ARG A 100 -10.16 -6.40 -6.14
C ARG A 100 -10.07 -5.52 -4.89
N PHE A 101 -9.95 -4.22 -5.10
CA PHE A 101 -9.80 -3.29 -3.97
C PHE A 101 -10.93 -3.42 -2.94
N GLU A 102 -12.17 -3.49 -3.40
CA GLU A 102 -13.31 -3.53 -2.47
C GLU A 102 -13.28 -4.77 -1.55
N ASP A 103 -12.83 -5.90 -2.09
CA ASP A 103 -12.68 -7.12 -1.29
C ASP A 103 -11.57 -6.96 -0.25
N ALA A 104 -10.43 -6.44 -0.68
CA ALA A 104 -9.28 -6.20 0.21
C ALA A 104 -9.60 -5.15 1.27
N TRP A 105 -10.35 -4.13 0.91
CA TRP A 105 -10.78 -3.09 1.83
C TRP A 105 -11.58 -3.66 3.01
N GLY A 106 -12.46 -4.61 2.73
CA GLY A 106 -13.24 -5.27 3.77
C GLY A 106 -12.40 -6.08 4.76
N ASN A 107 -11.23 -6.54 4.32
CA ASN A 107 -10.32 -7.37 5.12
C ASN A 107 -9.16 -6.58 5.72
N ARG A 108 -9.12 -5.28 5.53
CA ARG A 108 -7.97 -4.46 5.92
C ARG A 108 -7.65 -4.56 7.40
N GLU A 109 -6.38 -4.41 7.69
CA GLU A 109 -5.89 -4.30 9.06
C GLU A 109 -5.47 -2.87 9.36
N VAL A 110 -5.86 -2.36 10.51
CA VAL A 110 -5.52 -1.02 10.97
C VAL A 110 -4.44 -1.13 12.03
N VAL A 111 -3.34 -0.41 11.82
CA VAL A 111 -2.25 -0.31 12.80
C VAL A 111 -2.23 1.12 13.34
N GLU A 112 -2.23 1.27 14.65
CA GLU A 112 -2.03 2.55 15.29
C GLU A 112 -0.56 2.72 15.66
N PHE A 113 0.03 3.81 15.23
CA PHE A 113 1.42 4.12 15.49
C PHE A 113 1.59 5.63 15.63
N ASP A 114 2.11 6.09 16.76
CA ASP A 114 2.32 7.53 17.04
C ASP A 114 1.07 8.37 16.78
N ASN A 115 -0.07 7.95 17.30
CA ASN A 115 -1.36 8.61 17.13
C ASN A 115 -1.85 8.67 15.67
N MET A 116 -1.31 7.83 14.82
CA MET A 116 -1.67 7.75 13.42
C MET A 116 -2.22 6.36 13.11
N ARG A 117 -3.23 6.31 12.25
CA ARG A 117 -3.79 5.06 11.76
C ARG A 117 -3.20 4.76 10.39
N ILE A 118 -2.66 3.56 10.23
CA ILE A 118 -2.13 3.08 8.95
C ILE A 118 -2.95 1.88 8.53
N LEU A 119 -3.42 1.90 7.30
CA LEU A 119 -4.30 0.87 6.74
C LEU A 119 -3.47 -0.08 5.87
N PHE A 120 -3.45 -1.36 6.24
CA PHE A 120 -2.69 -2.38 5.53
C PHE A 120 -3.62 -3.38 4.86
N ILE A 121 -3.18 -3.89 3.71
CA ILE A 121 -3.79 -5.08 3.12
C ILE A 121 -3.66 -6.24 4.11
N SER A 122 -4.65 -7.14 4.15
CA SER A 122 -4.58 -8.32 5.00
C SER A 122 -3.50 -9.28 4.51
N ARG A 123 -2.99 -10.13 5.42
CA ARG A 123 -1.99 -11.14 5.05
C ARG A 123 -2.52 -12.08 3.96
N SER A 124 -3.76 -12.55 4.09
CA SER A 124 -4.33 -13.47 3.10
C SER A 124 -4.47 -12.81 1.71
N ASP A 125 -4.89 -11.56 1.64
CA ASP A 125 -4.99 -10.85 0.36
C ASP A 125 -3.62 -10.57 -0.23
N LEU A 126 -2.63 -10.25 0.61
CA LEU A 126 -1.25 -10.07 0.16
C LEU A 126 -0.68 -11.36 -0.43
N ILE A 127 -0.90 -12.49 0.23
CA ILE A 127 -0.50 -13.81 -0.27
C ILE A 127 -1.16 -14.08 -1.62
N GLN A 128 -2.46 -13.86 -1.72
CA GLN A 128 -3.19 -14.07 -2.97
C GLN A 128 -2.63 -13.22 -4.13
N SER A 129 -2.32 -11.97 -3.86
CA SER A 129 -1.72 -11.08 -4.87
C SER A 129 -0.34 -11.55 -5.31
N LYS A 130 0.50 -11.99 -4.36
CA LYS A 130 1.83 -12.52 -4.64
C LYS A 130 1.77 -13.80 -5.47
N GLU A 131 0.82 -14.69 -5.17
CA GLU A 131 0.60 -15.90 -5.96
C GLU A 131 0.20 -15.56 -7.40
N ALA A 132 -0.69 -14.60 -7.57
CA ALA A 132 -1.18 -14.18 -8.88
C ALA A 132 -0.09 -13.52 -9.72
N SER A 133 0.84 -12.79 -9.09
CA SER A 133 1.88 -12.05 -9.83
C SER A 133 2.94 -12.99 -10.43
N GLY A 134 3.31 -14.03 -9.73
CA GLY A 134 4.27 -15.03 -10.21
C GLY A 134 5.70 -14.54 -10.45
N ARG A 135 6.06 -13.32 -10.05
CA ARG A 135 7.42 -12.82 -10.20
C ARG A 135 8.37 -13.53 -9.23
N PRO A 136 9.67 -13.72 -9.61
CA PRO A 136 10.62 -14.41 -8.72
C PRO A 136 10.75 -13.78 -7.32
N LEU A 137 10.79 -12.46 -7.24
CA LEU A 137 10.84 -11.76 -5.95
C LEU A 137 9.58 -12.02 -5.12
N ASP A 138 8.43 -12.07 -5.77
CA ASP A 138 7.16 -12.35 -5.09
C ASP A 138 7.11 -13.76 -4.54
N LYS A 139 7.79 -14.72 -5.17
CA LYS A 139 7.89 -16.09 -4.65
C LYS A 139 8.66 -16.15 -3.34
N ILE A 140 9.72 -15.36 -3.21
CA ILE A 140 10.50 -15.27 -1.96
C ILE A 140 9.61 -14.69 -0.86
N ASP A 141 8.93 -13.59 -1.15
CA ASP A 141 8.01 -12.95 -0.21
C ASP A 141 6.88 -13.91 0.18
N LEU A 142 6.35 -14.64 -0.79
CA LEU A 142 5.27 -15.59 -0.59
C LEU A 142 5.68 -16.69 0.39
N ASP A 143 6.88 -17.24 0.24
CA ASP A 143 7.38 -18.27 1.15
C ASP A 143 7.48 -17.75 2.58
N LYS A 144 7.98 -16.53 2.74
CA LYS A 144 8.08 -15.89 4.06
C LYS A 144 6.72 -15.66 4.70
N LEU A 145 5.75 -15.18 3.92
CA LEU A 145 4.39 -14.95 4.40
C LEU A 145 3.70 -16.24 4.82
N LYS A 146 3.87 -17.31 4.05
CA LYS A 146 3.29 -18.62 4.37
C LYS A 146 3.93 -19.23 5.61
N GLN A 147 5.23 -19.09 5.77
CA GLN A 147 5.93 -19.54 6.98
C GLN A 147 5.43 -18.80 8.21
N ALA A 148 5.27 -17.49 8.13
CA ALA A 148 4.76 -16.68 9.22
C ALA A 148 3.32 -17.07 9.58
N GLU A 149 2.48 -17.35 8.58
CA GLU A 149 1.10 -17.81 8.78
C GLU A 149 1.06 -19.15 9.52
N GLN A 150 1.94 -20.10 9.15
CA GLN A 150 2.03 -21.38 9.83
C GLN A 150 2.49 -21.24 11.27
N LEU A 151 3.46 -20.36 11.54
CA LEU A 151 3.93 -20.12 12.90
C LEU A 151 2.83 -19.53 13.77
N ASP A 152 2.06 -18.59 13.25
CA ASP A 152 0.95 -17.98 13.97
C ASP A 152 -0.13 -19.03 14.28
N ALA A 153 -0.42 -19.93 13.35
CA ALA A 153 -1.38 -21.01 13.56
C ALA A 153 -0.93 -21.97 14.65
N LEU A 154 0.38 -22.23 14.75
CA LEU A 154 0.93 -23.09 15.82
C LEU A 154 0.82 -22.40 17.20
N ASP A 155 1.01 -21.09 17.26
CA ASP A 155 0.91 -20.33 18.50
C ASP A 155 -0.53 -20.26 19.03
N GLU A 156 -1.53 -20.44 18.17
CA GLU A 156 -2.94 -20.46 18.55
C GLU A 156 -3.40 -21.80 19.13
N GLU A 157 -2.59 -22.84 18.99
CA GLU A 157 -2.84 -24.15 19.58
C GLU A 157 -2.26 -24.21 21.02
#